data_ab807d29a32ab594fc891d66d38457e3
#
_entry.id   ab807d29a32ab594fc891d66d38457e3
#
_cell.length_a   1.000
_cell.length_b   1.000
_cell.length_c   1.000
_cell.angle_alpha   90.00
_cell.angle_beta   90.00
_cell.angle_gamma   90.00
#
_symmetry.space_group_name_H-M   'P 1'
#
loop_
_entity.id
_entity.type
_entity.pdbx_description
1 polymer ?
#
loop_
_entity_poly.entity_id
_entity_poly.type
_entity_poly.pdbx_seq_one_letter_code
_entity_poly.pdbx_strand_id
1 'polypeptide(L)'
;MNPQPRKQFAQHWLRSEKALNKIVTAANLQQCDRILEIGPGTGILTRRLLPEVQSVIAVEIDRDLCELLAKKLGSTDNFLLLQGDFLSLDLDTQLASFPAFQKPNKVVANIPYNITGPILEKLLGTIAQPAVPAFDLIVLLVQKEVAERLYAKPSSRSFGALSVRVQYLAECEFICDVPSIAFSPPPKVDSAVVRLHPRQMEPPVDDPKRLETLLKLGFSSKRKMLRNNLKSVVERDRLTHLLEQLEVNPQARAEDLSVQQWVALSNTLAPSP
;
A
#
# COMPACT_ATOMS: atom_id res chain seq x y z
N MET A 1 24.42 -21.20 10.22
CA MET A 1 24.65 -20.75 8.83
C MET A 1 23.88 -19.47 8.62
N ASN A 2 24.38 -18.53 7.80
CA ASN A 2 23.55 -17.38 7.42
C ASN A 2 22.51 -17.87 6.40
N PRO A 3 21.21 -17.53 6.57
CA PRO A 3 20.18 -17.89 5.63
C PRO A 3 20.51 -17.33 4.23
N GLN A 4 20.15 -18.09 3.20
CA GLN A 4 20.32 -17.67 1.81
C GLN A 4 18.98 -17.16 1.27
N PRO A 5 18.98 -16.10 0.43
CA PRO A 5 17.75 -15.57 -0.13
C PRO A 5 17.01 -16.61 -0.98
N ARG A 6 15.72 -16.79 -0.71
CA ARG A 6 14.85 -17.75 -1.42
C ARG A 6 14.07 -17.06 -2.52
N LYS A 7 14.25 -17.52 -3.78
CA LYS A 7 13.56 -16.94 -4.96
C LYS A 7 12.03 -17.02 -4.85
N GLN A 8 11.51 -18.07 -4.23
CA GLN A 8 10.05 -18.25 -4.04
C GLN A 8 9.41 -17.15 -3.18
N PHE A 9 10.18 -16.51 -2.28
CA PHE A 9 9.73 -15.41 -1.45
C PHE A 9 10.16 -14.03 -1.98
N ALA A 10 10.73 -13.96 -3.19
CA ALA A 10 11.23 -12.72 -3.80
C ALA A 10 12.13 -11.90 -2.86
N GLN A 11 12.99 -12.57 -2.08
CA GLN A 11 13.82 -11.94 -1.05
C GLN A 11 14.95 -11.11 -1.65
N HIS A 12 14.95 -9.82 -1.33
CA HIS A 12 15.99 -8.85 -1.63
C HIS A 12 16.27 -8.04 -0.36
N TRP A 13 17.37 -8.33 0.32
CA TRP A 13 17.69 -7.71 1.60
C TRP A 13 18.34 -6.35 1.41
N LEU A 14 17.70 -5.32 1.94
CA LEU A 14 18.23 -3.96 1.91
C LEU A 14 19.53 -3.87 2.70
N ARG A 15 20.54 -3.20 2.12
CA ARG A 15 21.86 -2.98 2.75
C ARG A 15 22.25 -1.51 2.82
N SER A 16 21.52 -0.63 2.15
CA SER A 16 21.82 0.80 2.08
C SER A 16 21.43 1.50 3.37
N GLU A 17 22.42 1.95 4.12
CA GLU A 17 22.22 2.80 5.32
C GLU A 17 21.45 4.08 5.00
N LYS A 18 21.72 4.68 3.82
CA LYS A 18 21.00 5.86 3.36
C LYS A 18 19.50 5.60 3.18
N ALA A 19 19.15 4.46 2.59
CA ALA A 19 17.75 4.07 2.41
C ALA A 19 17.07 3.73 3.74
N LEU A 20 17.74 2.99 4.63
CA LEU A 20 17.25 2.70 5.99
C LEU A 20 16.96 3.98 6.76
N ASN A 21 17.89 4.95 6.77
CA ASN A 21 17.68 6.24 7.45
C ASN A 21 16.49 7.00 6.85
N LYS A 22 16.29 6.97 5.52
CA LYS A 22 15.13 7.61 4.87
C LYS A 22 13.82 6.95 5.27
N ILE A 23 13.78 5.61 5.39
CA ILE A 23 12.59 4.87 5.85
C ILE A 23 12.25 5.27 7.30
N VAL A 24 13.24 5.23 8.20
CA VAL A 24 13.05 5.57 9.62
C VAL A 24 12.59 7.04 9.78
N THR A 25 13.24 7.97 9.07
CA THR A 25 12.83 9.39 9.09
C THR A 25 11.40 9.56 8.57
N ALA A 26 11.03 8.88 7.46
CA ALA A 26 9.69 8.97 6.89
C ALA A 26 8.60 8.41 7.82
N ALA A 27 8.96 7.47 8.69
CA ALA A 27 8.04 6.86 9.64
C ALA A 27 7.67 7.78 10.82
N ASN A 28 8.39 8.90 11.01
CA ASN A 28 8.12 9.87 12.08
C ASN A 28 7.83 9.17 13.43
N LEU A 29 8.80 8.34 13.86
CA LEU A 29 8.65 7.44 15.00
C LEU A 29 8.54 8.22 16.32
N GLN A 30 7.69 7.71 17.21
CA GLN A 30 7.49 8.18 18.57
C GLN A 30 7.63 7.01 19.56
N GLN A 31 8.05 7.28 20.78
CA GLN A 31 8.23 6.26 21.83
C GLN A 31 6.93 5.51 22.20
N CYS A 32 5.75 6.03 21.86
CA CYS A 32 4.46 5.39 22.07
C CYS A 32 3.99 4.55 20.86
N ASP A 33 4.73 4.57 19.74
CA ASP A 33 4.33 3.84 18.54
C ASP A 33 4.49 2.33 18.71
N ARG A 34 3.57 1.59 18.11
CA ARG A 34 3.62 0.14 17.94
C ARG A 34 3.67 -0.16 16.45
N ILE A 35 4.80 -0.69 16.01
CA ILE A 35 5.10 -0.87 14.60
C ILE A 35 4.77 -2.29 14.16
N LEU A 36 4.07 -2.41 13.03
CA LEU A 36 3.97 -3.65 12.27
C LEU A 36 5.01 -3.64 11.16
N GLU A 37 5.95 -4.60 11.20
CA GLU A 37 6.94 -4.85 10.15
C GLU A 37 6.58 -6.12 9.38
N ILE A 38 6.40 -6.01 8.06
CA ILE A 38 6.05 -7.13 7.19
C ILE A 38 7.31 -7.59 6.45
N GLY A 39 7.73 -8.85 6.65
CA GLY A 39 8.93 -9.39 6.04
C GLY A 39 10.22 -8.76 6.57
N PRO A 40 10.52 -8.85 7.87
CA PRO A 40 11.73 -8.26 8.48
C PRO A 40 13.03 -8.81 7.89
N GLY A 41 12.99 -9.97 7.24
CA GLY A 41 14.14 -10.60 6.62
C GLY A 41 15.26 -10.88 7.63
N THR A 42 16.43 -10.26 7.44
CA THR A 42 17.56 -10.40 8.38
C THR A 42 17.46 -9.49 9.62
N GLY A 43 16.39 -8.71 9.75
CA GLY A 43 16.14 -7.79 10.88
C GLY A 43 16.94 -6.49 10.80
N ILE A 44 17.36 -6.06 9.61
CA ILE A 44 18.17 -4.83 9.48
C ILE A 44 17.33 -3.59 9.76
N LEU A 45 16.08 -3.54 9.30
CA LEU A 45 15.14 -2.47 9.59
C LEU A 45 14.62 -2.60 11.01
N THR A 46 14.25 -3.81 11.45
CA THR A 46 13.80 -4.11 12.82
C THR A 46 14.71 -3.49 13.88
N ARG A 47 16.04 -3.69 13.74
CA ARG A 47 17.02 -3.13 14.69
C ARG A 47 17.10 -1.61 14.71
N ARG A 48 16.65 -0.93 13.67
CA ARG A 48 16.54 0.53 13.64
C ARG A 48 15.25 1.03 14.26
N LEU A 49 14.19 0.21 14.22
CA LEU A 49 12.88 0.56 14.78
C LEU A 49 12.85 0.38 16.30
N LEU A 50 13.39 -0.74 16.80
CA LEU A 50 13.28 -1.15 18.20
C LEU A 50 13.69 -0.08 19.24
N PRO A 51 14.78 0.69 19.06
CA PRO A 51 15.16 1.72 20.04
C PRO A 51 14.25 2.96 20.03
N GLU A 52 13.45 3.16 18.99
CA GLU A 52 12.70 4.39 18.73
C GLU A 52 11.23 4.29 19.12
N VAL A 53 10.72 3.07 19.47
CA VAL A 53 9.29 2.81 19.58
C VAL A 53 8.94 1.95 20.80
N GLN A 54 7.65 1.95 21.16
CA GLN A 54 7.13 1.13 22.24
C GLN A 54 7.28 -0.38 21.95
N SER A 55 6.92 -0.80 20.71
CA SER A 55 7.05 -2.20 20.31
C SER A 55 7.11 -2.38 18.80
N VAL A 56 7.71 -3.50 18.37
CA VAL A 56 7.75 -3.95 16.98
C VAL A 56 7.18 -5.35 16.90
N ILE A 57 6.12 -5.51 16.08
CA ILE A 57 5.53 -6.78 15.69
C ILE A 57 6.06 -7.10 14.29
N ALA A 58 6.82 -8.19 14.14
CA ALA A 58 7.35 -8.61 12.86
C ALA A 58 6.66 -9.88 12.38
N VAL A 59 6.16 -9.90 11.14
CA VAL A 59 5.53 -11.07 10.51
C VAL A 59 6.46 -11.59 9.40
N GLU A 60 6.96 -12.84 9.56
CA GLU A 60 7.89 -13.47 8.61
C GLU A 60 7.38 -14.86 8.20
N ILE A 61 7.39 -15.13 6.90
CA ILE A 61 6.97 -16.43 6.36
C ILE A 61 8.10 -17.46 6.33
N ASP A 62 9.34 -16.99 6.20
CA ASP A 62 10.50 -17.87 6.06
C ASP A 62 10.97 -18.37 7.44
N ARG A 63 10.86 -19.69 7.66
CA ARG A 63 11.24 -20.34 8.90
C ARG A 63 12.71 -20.09 9.29
N ASP A 64 13.64 -20.16 8.32
CA ASP A 64 15.07 -20.00 8.63
C ASP A 64 15.38 -18.57 9.08
N LEU A 65 14.63 -17.57 8.53
CA LEU A 65 14.71 -16.18 8.97
C LEU A 65 14.06 -16.00 10.35
N CYS A 66 12.95 -16.68 10.62
CA CYS A 66 12.35 -16.68 11.98
C CYS A 66 13.32 -17.22 13.03
N GLU A 67 14.00 -18.34 12.77
CA GLU A 67 15.01 -18.91 13.66
C GLU A 67 16.20 -17.95 13.88
N LEU A 68 16.63 -17.27 12.83
CA LEU A 68 17.68 -16.24 12.90
C LEU A 68 17.25 -15.05 13.76
N LEU A 69 16.04 -14.53 13.52
CA LEU A 69 15.48 -13.37 14.25
C LEU A 69 15.25 -13.71 15.74
N ALA A 70 14.68 -14.87 16.03
CA ALA A 70 14.48 -15.34 17.40
C ALA A 70 15.82 -15.43 18.16
N LYS A 71 16.86 -15.94 17.52
CA LYS A 71 18.21 -16.00 18.11
C LYS A 71 18.83 -14.63 18.37
N LYS A 72 18.60 -13.65 17.46
CA LYS A 72 19.24 -12.33 17.55
C LYS A 72 18.45 -11.31 18.37
N LEU A 73 17.13 -11.39 18.36
CA LEU A 73 16.23 -10.38 18.89
C LEU A 73 15.21 -10.95 19.90
N GLY A 74 15.14 -12.29 20.06
CA GLY A 74 14.13 -12.93 20.90
C GLY A 74 14.20 -12.60 22.39
N SER A 75 15.33 -12.03 22.87
CA SER A 75 15.47 -11.52 24.23
C SER A 75 15.17 -10.02 24.36
N THR A 76 14.71 -9.36 23.29
CA THR A 76 14.36 -7.94 23.30
C THR A 76 12.90 -7.80 23.72
N ASP A 77 12.64 -7.16 24.86
CA ASP A 77 11.31 -7.11 25.50
C ASP A 77 10.21 -6.47 24.63
N ASN A 78 10.58 -5.53 23.77
CA ASN A 78 9.66 -4.84 22.87
C ASN A 78 9.63 -5.42 21.45
N PHE A 79 10.07 -6.69 21.25
CA PHE A 79 10.04 -7.39 19.97
C PHE A 79 9.14 -8.63 20.01
N LEU A 80 8.17 -8.71 19.10
CA LEU A 80 7.34 -9.90 18.90
C LEU A 80 7.47 -10.40 17.47
N LEU A 81 7.89 -11.66 17.31
CA LEU A 81 7.99 -12.33 16.01
C LEU A 81 6.83 -13.29 15.82
N LEU A 82 6.07 -13.11 14.77
CA LEU A 82 5.02 -14.02 14.32
C LEU A 82 5.47 -14.72 13.04
N GLN A 83 5.54 -16.05 13.07
CA GLN A 83 5.83 -16.85 11.89
C GLN A 83 4.55 -17.11 11.11
N GLY A 84 4.47 -16.68 9.85
CA GLY A 84 3.30 -16.94 9.00
C GLY A 84 3.25 -16.06 7.76
N ASP A 85 2.27 -16.35 6.91
CA ASP A 85 1.94 -15.51 5.77
C ASP A 85 1.08 -14.34 6.23
N PHE A 86 1.61 -13.14 6.10
CA PHE A 86 0.89 -11.91 6.47
C PHE A 86 -0.49 -11.82 5.83
N LEU A 87 -0.65 -12.28 4.59
CA LEU A 87 -1.93 -12.17 3.88
C LEU A 87 -3.05 -13.03 4.50
N SER A 88 -2.69 -14.20 5.04
CA SER A 88 -3.66 -15.13 5.65
C SER A 88 -3.76 -15.00 7.18
N LEU A 89 -2.78 -14.34 7.82
CA LEU A 89 -2.70 -14.25 9.28
C LEU A 89 -3.77 -13.27 9.80
N ASP A 90 -4.54 -13.71 10.81
CA ASP A 90 -5.42 -12.85 11.61
C ASP A 90 -4.59 -12.22 12.74
N LEU A 91 -4.20 -10.95 12.52
CA LEU A 91 -3.31 -10.25 13.43
C LEU A 91 -3.93 -10.04 14.82
N ASP A 92 -5.21 -9.70 14.89
CA ASP A 92 -5.89 -9.42 16.16
C ASP A 92 -5.95 -10.69 17.03
N THR A 93 -6.30 -11.81 16.43
CA THR A 93 -6.29 -13.12 17.13
C THR A 93 -4.89 -13.48 17.60
N GLN A 94 -3.86 -13.30 16.77
CA GLN A 94 -2.47 -13.61 17.15
C GLN A 94 -1.96 -12.71 18.29
N LEU A 95 -2.37 -11.45 18.32
CA LEU A 95 -1.94 -10.47 19.33
C LEU A 95 -2.78 -10.50 20.61
N ALA A 96 -3.88 -11.27 20.65
CA ALA A 96 -4.79 -11.31 21.81
C ALA A 96 -4.07 -11.63 23.13
N SER A 97 -3.08 -12.52 23.09
CA SER A 97 -2.29 -12.94 24.27
C SER A 97 -1.10 -12.03 24.59
N PHE A 98 -0.87 -10.96 23.80
CA PHE A 98 0.28 -10.08 23.93
C PHE A 98 -0.14 -8.60 24.08
N PRO A 99 -0.63 -8.16 25.26
CA PRO A 99 -1.20 -6.82 25.45
C PRO A 99 -0.27 -5.66 25.03
N ALA A 100 1.05 -5.80 25.23
CA ALA A 100 2.05 -4.80 24.86
C ALA A 100 2.19 -4.58 23.34
N PHE A 101 1.68 -5.53 22.53
CA PHE A 101 1.81 -5.55 21.08
C PHE A 101 0.48 -5.37 20.34
N GLN A 102 -0.63 -5.24 21.06
CA GLN A 102 -1.94 -5.05 20.45
C GLN A 102 -2.06 -3.69 19.79
N LYS A 103 -2.90 -3.63 18.73
CA LYS A 103 -3.26 -2.40 18.01
C LYS A 103 -2.02 -1.63 17.51
N PRO A 104 -1.19 -2.24 16.64
CA PRO A 104 -0.13 -1.49 16.00
C PRO A 104 -0.73 -0.30 15.24
N ASN A 105 -0.13 0.89 15.41
CA ASN A 105 -0.65 2.11 14.81
C ASN A 105 0.12 2.55 13.55
N LYS A 106 1.32 2.00 13.32
CA LYS A 106 2.09 2.29 12.11
C LYS A 106 2.61 1.01 11.45
N VAL A 107 2.80 1.08 10.14
CA VAL A 107 3.45 0.03 9.35
C VAL A 107 4.74 0.58 8.78
N VAL A 108 5.86 -0.12 8.97
CA VAL A 108 7.16 0.24 8.38
C VAL A 108 7.79 -1.03 7.83
N ALA A 109 7.90 -1.17 6.50
CA ALA A 109 8.32 -2.43 5.92
C ALA A 109 9.02 -2.31 4.56
N ASN A 110 9.95 -3.24 4.31
CA ASN A 110 10.47 -3.56 2.97
C ASN A 110 9.74 -4.81 2.46
N ILE A 111 8.62 -4.63 1.78
CA ILE A 111 7.70 -5.72 1.44
C ILE A 111 8.12 -6.54 0.20
N PRO A 112 7.74 -7.83 0.12
CA PRO A 112 7.94 -8.64 -1.08
C PRO A 112 7.20 -8.05 -2.29
N TYR A 113 7.91 -7.92 -3.43
CA TYR A 113 7.39 -7.21 -4.60
C TYR A 113 6.21 -7.90 -5.29
N ASN A 114 6.18 -9.23 -5.26
CA ASN A 114 5.15 -10.03 -5.92
C ASN A 114 3.77 -9.96 -5.25
N ILE A 115 3.69 -9.49 -4.01
CA ILE A 115 2.45 -9.40 -3.24
C ILE A 115 2.13 -7.98 -2.75
N THR A 116 2.76 -6.95 -3.34
CA THR A 116 2.54 -5.54 -2.95
C THR A 116 1.07 -5.15 -3.02
N GLY A 117 0.35 -5.50 -4.10
CA GLY A 117 -1.08 -5.19 -4.24
C GLY A 117 -1.94 -5.78 -3.12
N PRO A 118 -1.90 -7.10 -2.88
CA PRO A 118 -2.60 -7.74 -1.76
C PRO A 118 -2.23 -7.18 -0.38
N ILE A 119 -0.95 -6.81 -0.15
CA ILE A 119 -0.54 -6.18 1.12
C ILE A 119 -1.20 -4.81 1.28
N LEU A 120 -1.19 -3.97 0.24
CA LEU A 120 -1.86 -2.67 0.27
C LEU A 120 -3.36 -2.81 0.56
N GLU A 121 -4.03 -3.79 -0.07
CA GLU A 121 -5.44 -4.06 0.17
C GLU A 121 -5.69 -4.52 1.62
N LYS A 122 -4.84 -5.38 2.18
CA LYS A 122 -4.95 -5.80 3.58
C LYS A 122 -4.73 -4.65 4.57
N LEU A 123 -3.83 -3.72 4.26
CA LEU A 123 -3.50 -2.58 5.15
C LEU A 123 -4.52 -1.44 5.06
N LEU A 124 -5.05 -1.15 3.88
CA LEU A 124 -5.96 -0.03 3.65
C LEU A 124 -7.43 -0.44 3.54
N GLY A 125 -7.69 -1.73 3.32
CA GLY A 125 -9.00 -2.22 2.92
C GLY A 125 -9.30 -1.95 1.45
N THR A 126 -10.59 -1.96 1.11
CA THR A 126 -11.13 -1.59 -0.20
C THR A 126 -11.98 -0.32 -0.07
N ILE A 127 -12.36 0.29 -1.19
CA ILE A 127 -13.29 1.44 -1.18
C ILE A 127 -14.62 1.06 -0.49
N ALA A 128 -15.08 -0.20 -0.68
CA ALA A 128 -16.31 -0.70 -0.09
C ALA A 128 -16.17 -1.09 1.40
N GLN A 129 -14.97 -1.45 1.82
CA GLN A 129 -14.64 -1.89 3.18
C GLN A 129 -13.27 -1.35 3.56
N PRO A 130 -13.15 -0.05 3.88
CA PRO A 130 -11.91 0.52 4.38
C PRO A 130 -11.44 -0.18 5.66
N ALA A 131 -10.14 -0.26 5.87
CA ALA A 131 -9.58 -0.84 7.09
C ALA A 131 -10.01 -0.06 8.34
N VAL A 132 -10.47 -0.76 9.38
CA VAL A 132 -10.90 -0.19 10.66
C VAL A 132 -10.36 -1.08 11.81
N PRO A 133 -9.57 -0.51 12.74
CA PRO A 133 -9.01 0.84 12.73
C PRO A 133 -7.99 1.02 11.59
N ALA A 134 -7.93 2.22 11.03
CA ALA A 134 -6.88 2.55 10.07
C ALA A 134 -5.55 2.76 10.80
N PHE A 135 -4.43 2.48 10.13
CA PHE A 135 -3.11 2.86 10.63
C PHE A 135 -2.95 4.39 10.56
N ASP A 136 -2.20 4.97 11.50
CA ASP A 136 -1.86 6.39 11.48
C ASP A 136 -0.93 6.71 10.31
N LEU A 137 0.00 5.78 10.01
CA LEU A 137 1.02 5.95 8.99
C LEU A 137 1.51 4.60 8.46
N ILE A 138 1.75 4.54 7.15
CA ILE A 138 2.32 3.37 6.47
C ILE A 138 3.52 3.82 5.64
N VAL A 139 4.71 3.28 5.91
CA VAL A 139 5.93 3.51 5.13
C VAL A 139 6.38 2.20 4.50
N LEU A 140 6.40 2.17 3.19
CA LEU A 140 6.74 0.96 2.43
C LEU A 140 7.88 1.22 1.45
N LEU A 141 8.82 0.28 1.39
CA LEU A 141 9.74 0.15 0.28
C LEU A 141 9.13 -0.84 -0.71
N VAL A 142 8.89 -0.38 -1.94
CA VAL A 142 8.23 -1.13 -3.02
C VAL A 142 8.98 -0.97 -4.34
N GLN A 143 8.61 -1.73 -5.38
CA GLN A 143 9.16 -1.49 -6.73
C GLN A 143 8.83 -0.07 -7.20
N LYS A 144 9.78 0.57 -7.89
CA LYS A 144 9.64 1.95 -8.38
C LYS A 144 8.38 2.15 -9.23
N GLU A 145 8.08 1.23 -10.14
CA GLU A 145 6.87 1.30 -10.97
C GLU A 145 5.59 1.27 -10.12
N VAL A 146 5.56 0.48 -9.03
CA VAL A 146 4.41 0.45 -8.12
C VAL A 146 4.32 1.77 -7.36
N ALA A 147 5.43 2.26 -6.80
CA ALA A 147 5.46 3.56 -6.14
C ALA A 147 4.92 4.67 -7.05
N GLU A 148 5.42 4.76 -8.30
CA GLU A 148 4.97 5.74 -9.28
C GLU A 148 3.45 5.71 -9.50
N ARG A 149 2.84 4.52 -9.48
CA ARG A 149 1.37 4.39 -9.56
C ARG A 149 0.66 4.90 -8.32
N LEU A 150 1.24 4.72 -7.12
CA LEU A 150 0.60 5.13 -5.87
C LEU A 150 0.45 6.65 -5.77
N TYR A 151 1.47 7.43 -6.16
CA TYR A 151 1.46 8.89 -6.11
C TYR A 151 1.21 9.57 -7.46
N ALA A 152 0.88 8.79 -8.51
CA ALA A 152 0.62 9.30 -9.85
C ALA A 152 -0.45 10.40 -9.85
N LYS A 153 -0.24 11.44 -10.65
CA LYS A 153 -1.25 12.47 -10.90
C LYS A 153 -2.14 12.09 -12.09
N PRO A 154 -3.39 12.53 -12.14
CA PRO A 154 -4.24 12.38 -13.32
C PRO A 154 -3.54 12.83 -14.60
N SER A 155 -3.89 12.24 -15.73
CA SER A 155 -3.29 12.43 -17.05
C SER A 155 -1.83 11.98 -17.17
N SER A 156 -1.25 11.35 -16.16
CA SER A 156 0.07 10.76 -16.25
C SER A 156 0.01 9.29 -16.70
N ARG A 157 1.08 8.81 -17.34
CA ARG A 157 1.17 7.42 -17.83
C ARG A 157 1.04 6.38 -16.71
N SER A 158 1.49 6.71 -15.51
CA SER A 158 1.46 5.80 -14.35
C SER A 158 0.10 5.78 -13.64
N PHE A 159 -0.79 6.76 -13.91
CA PHE A 159 -2.10 6.81 -13.29
C PHE A 159 -3.01 5.67 -13.78
N GLY A 160 -3.68 5.00 -12.85
CA GLY A 160 -4.51 3.84 -13.15
C GLY A 160 -5.46 3.47 -12.01
N ALA A 161 -6.17 2.35 -12.15
CA ALA A 161 -7.11 1.88 -11.14
C ALA A 161 -6.48 1.75 -9.73
N LEU A 162 -5.22 1.30 -9.65
CA LEU A 162 -4.49 1.24 -8.38
C LEU A 162 -4.31 2.63 -7.77
N SER A 163 -3.96 3.64 -8.61
CA SER A 163 -3.82 5.03 -8.18
C SER A 163 -5.12 5.55 -7.55
N VAL A 164 -6.24 5.35 -8.24
CA VAL A 164 -7.55 5.81 -7.74
C VAL A 164 -7.91 5.12 -6.43
N ARG A 165 -7.80 3.78 -6.36
CA ARG A 165 -8.13 3.01 -5.15
C ARG A 165 -7.33 3.43 -3.95
N VAL A 166 -5.99 3.50 -4.10
CA VAL A 166 -5.13 3.83 -2.97
C VAL A 166 -5.27 5.29 -2.59
N GLN A 167 -5.33 6.22 -3.55
CA GLN A 167 -5.49 7.65 -3.26
C GLN A 167 -6.89 8.01 -2.73
N TYR A 168 -7.89 7.18 -2.94
CA TYR A 168 -9.18 7.28 -2.26
C TYR A 168 -9.04 7.00 -0.75
N LEU A 169 -8.22 6.00 -0.37
CA LEU A 169 -8.06 5.50 0.99
C LEU A 169 -6.92 6.17 1.77
N ALA A 170 -5.94 6.74 1.07
CA ALA A 170 -4.75 7.33 1.69
C ALA A 170 -4.18 8.47 0.83
N GLU A 171 -3.58 9.45 1.47
CA GLU A 171 -2.68 10.38 0.81
C GLU A 171 -1.32 9.70 0.59
N CYS A 172 -0.79 9.80 -0.64
CA CYS A 172 0.43 9.10 -1.04
C CYS A 172 1.56 10.09 -1.31
N GLU A 173 2.69 9.88 -0.66
CA GLU A 173 3.87 10.71 -0.79
C GLU A 173 5.08 9.89 -1.24
N PHE A 174 5.84 10.40 -2.22
CA PHE A 174 7.13 9.85 -2.60
C PHE A 174 8.21 10.37 -1.66
N ILE A 175 9.02 9.47 -1.11
CA ILE A 175 10.10 9.82 -0.18
C ILE A 175 11.46 9.81 -0.89
N CYS A 176 11.83 8.70 -1.52
CA CYS A 176 13.09 8.60 -2.27
C CYS A 176 13.15 7.37 -3.17
N ASP A 177 13.99 7.45 -4.20
CA ASP A 177 14.43 6.29 -4.98
C ASP A 177 15.46 5.46 -4.20
N VAL A 178 15.40 4.14 -4.42
CA VAL A 178 16.37 3.18 -3.87
C VAL A 178 16.87 2.30 -5.02
N PRO A 179 18.11 2.49 -5.49
CA PRO A 179 18.65 1.73 -6.62
C PRO A 179 18.79 0.24 -6.27
N SER A 180 18.68 -0.61 -7.28
CA SER A 180 18.74 -2.07 -7.11
C SER A 180 20.02 -2.56 -6.44
N ILE A 181 21.12 -1.84 -6.64
CA ILE A 181 22.43 -2.15 -6.00
C ILE A 181 22.40 -1.99 -4.46
N ALA A 182 21.40 -1.31 -3.92
CA ALA A 182 21.19 -1.18 -2.47
C ALA A 182 20.78 -2.49 -1.77
N PHE A 183 20.52 -3.53 -2.54
CA PHE A 183 20.02 -4.83 -2.05
C PHE A 183 21.01 -5.98 -2.30
N SER A 184 20.84 -7.06 -1.58
CA SER A 184 21.57 -8.32 -1.80
C SER A 184 20.60 -9.51 -1.66
N PRO A 185 20.41 -10.30 -2.75
CA PRO A 185 20.82 -10.02 -4.12
C PRO A 185 20.11 -8.79 -4.69
N PRO A 186 20.68 -8.10 -5.69
CA PRO A 186 20.02 -6.97 -6.31
C PRO A 186 18.77 -7.42 -7.09
N PRO A 187 17.61 -6.72 -6.95
CA PRO A 187 16.45 -6.95 -7.80
C PRO A 187 16.72 -6.49 -9.25
N LYS A 188 15.86 -6.91 -10.18
CA LYS A 188 15.97 -6.51 -11.59
C LYS A 188 15.58 -5.06 -11.87
N VAL A 189 14.87 -4.43 -10.93
CA VAL A 189 14.32 -3.08 -11.05
C VAL A 189 14.66 -2.28 -9.81
N ASP A 190 14.72 -0.96 -9.95
CA ASP A 190 14.86 -0.07 -8.81
C ASP A 190 13.60 -0.06 -7.95
N SER A 191 13.74 0.42 -6.75
CA SER A 191 12.70 0.55 -5.74
C SER A 191 12.50 1.99 -5.35
N ALA A 192 11.44 2.26 -4.60
CA ALA A 192 11.23 3.56 -3.99
C ALA A 192 10.56 3.39 -2.62
N VAL A 193 10.81 4.35 -1.74
CA VAL A 193 10.11 4.50 -0.47
C VAL A 193 8.92 5.41 -0.68
N VAL A 194 7.75 4.95 -0.25
CA VAL A 194 6.51 5.72 -0.23
C VAL A 194 5.97 5.80 1.18
N ARG A 195 5.29 6.90 1.47
CA ARG A 195 4.57 7.13 2.71
C ARG A 195 3.08 7.31 2.40
N LEU A 196 2.24 6.59 3.12
CA LEU A 196 0.80 6.63 2.98
C LEU A 196 0.20 7.11 4.30
N HIS A 197 -0.66 8.13 4.22
CA HIS A 197 -1.49 8.61 5.33
C HIS A 197 -2.92 8.15 5.08
N PRO A 198 -3.40 7.07 5.71
CA PRO A 198 -4.79 6.65 5.60
C PRO A 198 -5.74 7.79 5.96
N ARG A 199 -6.80 7.96 5.17
CA ARG A 199 -7.79 9.03 5.34
C ARG A 199 -9.16 8.59 4.89
N GLN A 200 -10.17 9.34 5.29
CA GLN A 200 -11.49 9.27 4.69
C GLN A 200 -11.57 10.26 3.52
N MET A 201 -12.13 9.80 2.40
CA MET A 201 -12.35 10.69 1.24
C MET A 201 -13.54 11.61 1.48
N GLU A 202 -13.34 12.89 1.16
CA GLU A 202 -14.39 13.90 1.22
C GLU A 202 -14.56 14.59 -0.16
N PRO A 203 -15.80 14.62 -0.71
CA PRO A 203 -16.97 13.87 -0.26
C PRO A 203 -16.80 12.35 -0.46
N PRO A 204 -17.46 11.50 0.36
CA PRO A 204 -17.42 10.06 0.19
C PRO A 204 -18.17 9.63 -1.07
N VAL A 205 -17.92 8.40 -1.52
CA VAL A 205 -18.75 7.80 -2.56
C VAL A 205 -20.04 7.22 -1.96
N ASP A 206 -21.20 7.49 -2.60
CA ASP A 206 -22.51 7.00 -2.14
C ASP A 206 -22.65 5.47 -2.30
N ASP A 207 -22.10 4.92 -3.38
CA ASP A 207 -22.10 3.49 -3.66
C ASP A 207 -20.67 3.02 -4.02
N PRO A 208 -19.93 2.49 -3.04
CA PRO A 208 -18.57 1.99 -3.24
C PRO A 208 -18.47 0.86 -4.28
N LYS A 209 -19.47 -0.02 -4.37
CA LYS A 209 -19.49 -1.13 -5.34
C LYS A 209 -19.63 -0.61 -6.78
N ARG A 210 -20.42 0.45 -6.94
CA ARG A 210 -20.55 1.14 -8.24
C ARG A 210 -19.22 1.75 -8.65
N LEU A 211 -18.56 2.49 -7.76
CA LEU A 211 -17.26 3.08 -8.06
C LEU A 211 -16.24 2.00 -8.46
N GLU A 212 -16.15 0.89 -7.72
CA GLU A 212 -15.26 -0.23 -8.07
C GLU A 212 -15.57 -0.80 -9.47
N THR A 213 -16.85 -0.92 -9.82
CA THR A 213 -17.30 -1.39 -11.14
C THR A 213 -16.88 -0.40 -12.23
N LEU A 214 -17.10 0.90 -12.01
CA LEU A 214 -16.70 1.96 -12.94
C LEU A 214 -15.18 1.98 -13.15
N LEU A 215 -14.39 1.84 -12.09
CA LEU A 215 -12.92 1.76 -12.18
C LEU A 215 -12.47 0.52 -12.96
N LYS A 216 -13.03 -0.66 -12.66
CA LYS A 216 -12.72 -1.90 -13.38
C LYS A 216 -12.99 -1.77 -14.87
N LEU A 217 -14.15 -1.25 -15.25
CA LEU A 217 -14.54 -1.07 -16.65
C LEU A 217 -13.76 0.07 -17.30
N GLY A 218 -13.65 1.22 -16.64
CA GLY A 218 -12.97 2.40 -17.17
C GLY A 218 -11.51 2.13 -17.53
N PHE A 219 -10.79 1.41 -16.69
CA PHE A 219 -9.40 1.02 -16.92
C PHE A 219 -9.20 -0.29 -17.67
N SER A 220 -10.27 -0.93 -18.16
CA SER A 220 -10.18 -2.19 -18.92
C SER A 220 -9.37 -2.07 -20.21
N SER A 221 -9.35 -0.88 -20.83
CA SER A 221 -8.57 -0.60 -22.02
C SER A 221 -7.99 0.82 -21.99
N LYS A 222 -6.70 0.97 -21.61
CA LYS A 222 -6.03 2.26 -21.48
C LYS A 222 -6.10 3.16 -22.71
N ARG A 223 -6.07 2.59 -23.92
CA ARG A 223 -6.06 3.38 -25.17
C ARG A 223 -7.44 3.87 -25.60
N LYS A 224 -8.53 3.39 -25.01
CA LYS A 224 -9.89 3.80 -25.38
C LYS A 224 -10.35 4.98 -24.53
N MET A 225 -11.20 5.84 -25.13
CA MET A 225 -11.92 6.89 -24.42
C MET A 225 -12.82 6.25 -23.35
N LEU A 226 -13.00 6.94 -22.23
CA LEU A 226 -13.81 6.47 -21.11
C LEU A 226 -15.23 6.07 -21.53
N ARG A 227 -15.86 6.88 -22.39
CA ARG A 227 -17.21 6.59 -22.95
C ARG A 227 -17.31 5.25 -23.70
N ASN A 228 -16.20 4.76 -24.26
CA ASN A 228 -16.16 3.48 -24.94
C ASN A 228 -15.98 2.32 -23.94
N ASN A 229 -15.26 2.55 -22.87
CA ASN A 229 -15.04 1.55 -21.82
C ASN A 229 -16.30 1.36 -20.95
N LEU A 230 -17.07 2.44 -20.72
CA LEU A 230 -18.25 2.41 -19.85
C LEU A 230 -19.59 2.18 -20.60
N LYS A 231 -19.57 1.96 -21.92
CA LYS A 231 -20.78 1.81 -22.76
C LYS A 231 -21.75 0.71 -22.31
N SER A 232 -21.29 -0.28 -21.55
CA SER A 232 -22.11 -1.38 -21.03
C SER A 232 -22.91 -1.01 -19.79
N VAL A 233 -22.58 0.10 -19.12
CA VAL A 233 -23.18 0.51 -17.84
C VAL A 233 -23.72 1.94 -17.87
N VAL A 234 -23.27 2.76 -18.83
CA VAL A 234 -23.75 4.14 -19.00
C VAL A 234 -23.98 4.43 -20.48
N GLU A 235 -25.12 5.00 -20.80
CA GLU A 235 -25.44 5.46 -22.15
C GLU A 235 -24.49 6.61 -22.56
N ARG A 236 -24.07 6.61 -23.84
CA ARG A 236 -23.00 7.48 -24.34
C ARG A 236 -23.26 8.97 -24.17
N ASP A 237 -24.49 9.41 -24.52
CA ASP A 237 -24.83 10.83 -24.49
C ASP A 237 -24.97 11.30 -23.03
N ARG A 238 -25.56 10.45 -22.17
CA ARG A 238 -25.58 10.70 -20.72
C ARG A 238 -24.18 10.85 -20.14
N LEU A 239 -23.25 9.96 -20.47
CA LEU A 239 -21.87 10.05 -19.98
C LEU A 239 -21.16 11.29 -20.50
N THR A 240 -21.36 11.66 -21.78
CA THR A 240 -20.80 12.87 -22.37
C THR A 240 -21.25 14.10 -21.57
N HIS A 241 -22.54 14.25 -21.32
CA HIS A 241 -23.09 15.35 -20.53
C HIS A 241 -22.55 15.38 -19.09
N LEU A 242 -22.43 14.21 -18.43
CA LEU A 242 -21.86 14.12 -17.09
C LEU A 242 -20.40 14.54 -17.03
N LEU A 243 -19.60 14.15 -18.03
CA LEU A 243 -18.21 14.57 -18.10
C LEU A 243 -18.08 16.09 -18.27
N GLU A 244 -18.93 16.70 -19.11
CA GLU A 244 -18.99 18.16 -19.27
C GLU A 244 -19.36 18.88 -17.96
N GLN A 245 -20.35 18.36 -17.22
CA GLN A 245 -20.72 18.88 -15.90
C GLN A 245 -19.57 18.81 -14.85
N LEU A 246 -18.70 17.79 -14.98
CA LEU A 246 -17.52 17.61 -14.14
C LEU A 246 -16.28 18.35 -14.65
N GLU A 247 -16.44 19.20 -15.66
CA GLU A 247 -15.34 19.93 -16.32
C GLU A 247 -14.27 18.96 -16.89
N VAL A 248 -14.69 17.76 -17.32
CA VAL A 248 -13.85 16.76 -17.94
C VAL A 248 -14.11 16.72 -19.44
N ASN A 249 -13.05 16.68 -20.25
CA ASN A 249 -13.19 16.52 -21.70
C ASN A 249 -14.00 15.26 -22.02
N PRO A 250 -15.10 15.33 -22.83
CA PRO A 250 -15.88 14.16 -23.24
C PRO A 250 -15.09 13.07 -23.97
N GLN A 251 -13.91 13.40 -24.48
CA GLN A 251 -12.98 12.45 -25.12
C GLN A 251 -11.93 11.88 -24.14
N ALA A 252 -12.00 12.26 -22.86
CA ALA A 252 -11.06 11.82 -21.84
C ALA A 252 -10.99 10.28 -21.75
N ARG A 253 -9.83 9.81 -21.35
CA ARG A 253 -9.58 8.43 -20.95
C ARG A 253 -9.77 8.27 -19.44
N ALA A 254 -9.79 7.05 -18.97
CA ALA A 254 -9.90 6.74 -17.55
C ALA A 254 -8.81 7.41 -16.68
N GLU A 255 -7.59 7.50 -17.24
CA GLU A 255 -6.42 8.09 -16.58
C GLU A 255 -6.47 9.62 -16.45
N ASP A 256 -7.38 10.28 -17.17
CA ASP A 256 -7.50 11.74 -17.16
C ASP A 256 -8.36 12.26 -16.01
N LEU A 257 -9.19 11.41 -15.41
CA LEU A 257 -10.06 11.77 -14.29
C LEU A 257 -9.31 11.68 -12.96
N SER A 258 -9.40 12.73 -12.14
CA SER A 258 -8.94 12.72 -10.75
C SER A 258 -9.79 11.76 -9.89
N VAL A 259 -9.30 11.43 -8.69
CA VAL A 259 -10.06 10.60 -7.72
C VAL A 259 -11.40 11.26 -7.38
N GLN A 260 -11.40 12.58 -7.18
CA GLN A 260 -12.62 13.36 -6.89
C GLN A 260 -13.62 13.28 -8.06
N GLN A 261 -13.14 13.40 -9.30
CA GLN A 261 -14.00 13.29 -10.48
C GLN A 261 -14.56 11.87 -10.66
N TRP A 262 -13.80 10.81 -10.33
CA TRP A 262 -14.32 9.44 -10.28
C TRP A 262 -15.42 9.26 -9.24
N VAL A 263 -15.24 9.82 -8.03
CA VAL A 263 -16.25 9.82 -6.97
C VAL A 263 -17.52 10.58 -7.42
N ALA A 264 -17.35 11.80 -7.94
CA ALA A 264 -18.45 12.62 -8.43
C ALA A 264 -19.22 11.95 -9.57
N LEU A 265 -18.49 11.34 -10.54
CA LEU A 265 -19.10 10.57 -11.63
C LEU A 265 -19.92 9.38 -11.07
N SER A 266 -19.36 8.65 -10.09
CA SER A 266 -20.07 7.55 -9.46
C SER A 266 -21.35 8.01 -8.74
N ASN A 267 -21.30 9.11 -7.99
CA ASN A 267 -22.43 9.63 -7.23
C ASN A 267 -23.54 10.16 -8.17
N THR A 268 -23.17 10.84 -9.27
CA THR A 268 -24.13 11.34 -10.25
C THR A 268 -24.80 10.23 -11.08
N LEU A 269 -24.16 9.07 -11.21
CA LEU A 269 -24.73 7.90 -11.88
C LEU A 269 -25.68 7.09 -10.99
N ALA A 270 -25.89 7.47 -9.73
CA ALA A 270 -26.90 6.86 -8.89
C ALA A 270 -28.27 6.93 -9.58
N PRO A 271 -29.12 5.86 -9.53
CA PRO A 271 -30.53 6.03 -9.87
C PRO A 271 -31.09 7.13 -8.96
N SER A 272 -31.84 8.06 -9.55
CA SER A 272 -32.62 9.02 -8.76
C SER A 272 -33.50 8.24 -7.78
N PRO A 273 -33.61 8.67 -6.52
CA PRO A 273 -34.38 7.97 -5.49
C PRO A 273 -35.83 7.78 -5.89
#